data_11a2cdb8d0fbbfef702d7de65b351114
#
_entry.id   11a2cdb8d0fbbfef702d7de65b351114
#
_cell.length_a   1.000
_cell.length_b   1.000
_cell.length_c   1.000
_cell.angle_alpha   90.00
_cell.angle_beta   90.00
_cell.angle_gamma   90.00
#
_symmetry.space_group_name_H-M   'P 1'
#
loop_
_entity.id
_entity.type
_entity.pdbx_description
1 polymer ?
#
loop_
_entity_poly.entity_id
_entity_poly.type
_entity_poly.pdbx_seq_one_letter_code
_entity_poly.pdbx_strand_id
1 'polypeptide(L)'
;SGYMKANTGAERSVIITIIAGKEKAEFTLKQLAGNGSNPDPDPDPEKPSGYAGRIEIPALRSGDMYKFITHTTKENNKEIITYSYEYDCNKMHSRWVACTFSTATSDQDAGRNENFTEDLSLPPAYRLGEKAFSGSNYSRGHLIASEDRQYSVAANKKTFYMSNMSPQIQDGFNGGIWLNLERQVQSKGYSITNSKDTLYV
;
A
#
# COMPACT_ATOMS: atom_id res chain seq x y z
N SER A 1 -0.34 2.30 -15.52
CA SER A 1 0.07 0.90 -15.30
C SER A 1 -0.04 0.14 -16.62
N GLY A 2 1.04 -0.46 -17.05
CA GLY A 2 1.07 -1.32 -18.23
C GLY A 2 1.34 -2.76 -17.79
N TYR A 3 0.69 -3.72 -18.41
CA TYR A 3 1.06 -5.12 -18.26
C TYR A 3 1.70 -5.61 -19.57
N MET A 4 2.65 -6.53 -19.47
CA MET A 4 3.23 -7.16 -20.65
C MET A 4 2.46 -8.44 -20.97
N LYS A 5 1.98 -8.56 -22.22
CA LYS A 5 1.41 -9.82 -22.70
C LYS A 5 2.50 -10.90 -22.76
N ALA A 6 2.11 -12.16 -22.55
CA ALA A 6 3.00 -13.30 -22.73
C ALA A 6 3.73 -13.22 -24.09
N ASN A 7 5.03 -13.55 -24.07
CA ASN A 7 5.81 -13.58 -25.31
C ASN A 7 5.69 -14.98 -25.93
N THR A 8 5.12 -15.05 -27.12
CA THR A 8 5.00 -16.29 -27.89
C THR A 8 6.05 -16.38 -29.02
N GLY A 9 6.98 -15.45 -29.06
CA GLY A 9 8.02 -15.35 -30.08
C GLY A 9 9.44 -15.30 -29.51
N ALA A 10 10.36 -14.69 -30.26
CA ALA A 10 11.75 -14.52 -29.84
C ALA A 10 11.88 -13.61 -28.60
N GLU A 11 13.02 -13.72 -27.90
CA GLU A 11 13.35 -12.79 -26.81
C GLU A 11 13.17 -11.33 -27.27
N ARG A 12 12.59 -10.53 -26.42
CA ARG A 12 12.46 -9.09 -26.65
C ARG A 12 12.83 -8.29 -25.41
N SER A 13 13.32 -7.09 -25.61
CA SER A 13 13.67 -6.19 -24.52
C SER A 13 13.11 -4.80 -24.79
N VAL A 14 12.89 -4.06 -23.71
CA VAL A 14 12.55 -2.64 -23.73
C VAL A 14 13.44 -1.90 -22.74
N ILE A 15 13.94 -0.75 -23.16
CA ILE A 15 14.67 0.15 -22.27
C ILE A 15 13.66 1.13 -21.68
N ILE A 16 13.61 1.20 -20.36
CA ILE A 16 12.83 2.19 -19.65
C ILE A 16 13.79 3.26 -19.17
N THR A 17 13.51 4.50 -19.55
CA THR A 17 14.27 5.66 -19.14
C THR A 17 13.46 6.45 -18.14
N ILE A 18 14.05 6.70 -16.98
CA ILE A 18 13.50 7.60 -15.96
C ILE A 18 14.31 8.89 -16.00
N ILE A 19 13.62 10.02 -16.13
CA ILE A 19 14.24 11.35 -16.16
C ILE A 19 13.69 12.15 -14.98
N ALA A 20 14.59 12.67 -14.14
CA ALA A 20 14.27 13.54 -13.02
C ALA A 20 15.14 14.81 -13.11
N GLY A 21 14.58 15.87 -13.66
CA GLY A 21 15.35 17.09 -13.94
C GLY A 21 16.45 16.86 -14.98
N LYS A 22 17.70 16.99 -14.58
CA LYS A 22 18.87 16.72 -15.44
C LYS A 22 19.41 15.28 -15.29
N GLU A 23 18.91 14.56 -14.32
CA GLU A 23 19.35 13.18 -14.05
C GLU A 23 18.56 12.21 -14.91
N LYS A 24 19.26 11.18 -15.40
CA LYS A 24 18.70 10.13 -16.24
C LYS A 24 19.14 8.77 -15.72
N ALA A 25 18.21 7.85 -15.55
CA ALA A 25 18.49 6.45 -15.27
C ALA A 25 17.82 5.57 -16.34
N GLU A 26 18.49 4.53 -16.77
CA GLU A 26 17.98 3.56 -17.73
C GLU A 26 18.06 2.16 -17.15
N PHE A 27 17.03 1.35 -17.37
CA PHE A 27 17.05 -0.07 -17.09
C PHE A 27 16.36 -0.84 -18.20
N THR A 28 16.86 -2.04 -18.48
CA THR A 28 16.34 -2.90 -19.53
C THR A 28 15.44 -3.97 -18.91
N LEU A 29 14.21 -4.02 -19.35
CA LEU A 29 13.32 -5.16 -19.11
C LEU A 29 13.47 -6.13 -20.28
N LYS A 30 13.76 -7.41 -19.95
CA LYS A 30 13.82 -8.51 -20.91
C LYS A 30 12.61 -9.43 -20.73
N GLN A 31 12.01 -9.81 -21.82
CA GLN A 31 11.05 -10.88 -21.87
C GLN A 31 11.62 -12.01 -22.70
N LEU A 32 11.90 -13.13 -22.07
CA LEU A 32 12.51 -14.30 -22.72
C LEU A 32 11.65 -14.81 -23.88
N ALA A 33 12.28 -15.52 -24.80
CA ALA A 33 11.59 -16.17 -25.91
C ALA A 33 10.55 -17.15 -25.37
N GLY A 34 9.34 -17.07 -25.90
CA GLY A 34 8.30 -18.06 -25.60
C GLY A 34 8.59 -19.34 -26.38
N ASN A 35 8.72 -20.46 -25.71
CA ASN A 35 8.74 -21.76 -26.36
C ASN A 35 7.32 -22.09 -26.79
N GLY A 36 6.93 -21.96 -27.99
CA GLY A 36 5.59 -22.14 -28.57
C GLY A 36 4.62 -23.19 -27.99
N SER A 37 5.02 -23.94 -27.01
CA SER A 37 4.23 -24.52 -25.94
C SER A 37 4.22 -23.49 -24.82
N ASN A 38 3.15 -22.73 -24.72
CA ASN A 38 2.81 -22.03 -23.50
C ASN A 38 2.92 -23.06 -22.37
N PRO A 39 3.93 -23.05 -21.46
CA PRO A 39 3.66 -23.60 -20.16
C PRO A 39 2.52 -22.73 -19.71
N ASP A 40 1.35 -23.31 -19.55
CA ASP A 40 0.20 -22.74 -18.86
C ASP A 40 0.82 -21.95 -17.68
N PRO A 41 0.69 -20.61 -17.66
CA PRO A 41 1.43 -19.78 -16.71
C PRO A 41 1.24 -20.48 -15.39
N ASP A 42 2.34 -20.97 -14.83
CA ASP A 42 2.47 -21.79 -13.62
C ASP A 42 1.21 -21.56 -12.77
N PRO A 43 0.31 -22.59 -12.63
CA PRO A 43 -1.11 -22.39 -12.35
C PRO A 43 -1.22 -21.30 -11.30
N ASP A 44 -1.74 -20.17 -11.71
CA ASP A 44 -1.65 -18.85 -10.99
C ASP A 44 -1.96 -19.19 -9.54
N PRO A 45 -0.95 -19.20 -8.64
CA PRO A 45 -1.04 -19.85 -7.33
C PRO A 45 -2.36 -19.40 -6.75
N GLU A 46 -3.33 -20.30 -6.66
CA GLU A 46 -4.79 -20.11 -6.57
C GLU A 46 -5.09 -18.72 -6.05
N LYS A 47 -5.57 -17.80 -6.94
CA LYS A 47 -5.66 -16.38 -6.60
C LYS A 47 -6.27 -16.28 -5.20
N PRO A 48 -5.55 -15.75 -4.20
CA PRO A 48 -6.01 -15.80 -2.83
C PRO A 48 -7.45 -15.32 -2.74
N SER A 49 -8.31 -16.06 -2.07
CA SER A 49 -9.71 -15.70 -1.91
C SER A 49 -9.88 -14.57 -0.87
N GLY A 50 -11.05 -13.94 -0.86
CA GLY A 50 -11.36 -12.89 0.12
C GLY A 50 -10.50 -11.63 -0.04
N TYR A 51 -10.05 -11.07 1.06
CA TYR A 51 -9.30 -9.80 1.06
C TYR A 51 -7.97 -9.88 0.31
N ALA A 52 -7.30 -11.02 0.34
CA ALA A 52 -6.04 -11.24 -0.34
C ALA A 52 -6.16 -11.33 -1.88
N GLY A 53 -7.36 -11.60 -2.38
CA GLY A 53 -7.63 -11.70 -3.83
C GLY A 53 -7.94 -10.37 -4.52
N ARG A 54 -7.86 -9.24 -3.84
CA ARG A 54 -8.15 -7.92 -4.42
C ARG A 54 -7.02 -7.46 -5.33
N ILE A 55 -7.36 -6.62 -6.30
CA ILE A 55 -6.43 -6.19 -7.37
C ILE A 55 -5.24 -5.36 -6.86
N GLU A 56 -5.44 -4.61 -5.77
CA GLU A 56 -4.40 -3.77 -5.17
C GLU A 56 -3.46 -4.55 -4.26
N ILE A 57 -3.74 -5.82 -3.97
CA ILE A 57 -2.93 -6.61 -3.07
C ILE A 57 -1.76 -7.25 -3.82
N PRO A 58 -0.50 -6.94 -3.47
CA PRO A 58 0.67 -7.61 -4.01
C PRO A 58 0.70 -9.10 -3.65
N ALA A 59 1.51 -9.87 -4.35
CA ALA A 59 1.77 -11.26 -4.00
C ALA A 59 2.27 -11.38 -2.56
N LEU A 60 1.58 -12.19 -1.77
CA LEU A 60 1.91 -12.41 -0.36
C LEU A 60 3.13 -13.30 -0.22
N ARG A 61 3.93 -13.05 0.81
CA ARG A 61 5.01 -13.97 1.18
C ARG A 61 4.47 -15.15 1.98
N SER A 62 5.05 -16.31 1.73
CA SER A 62 4.81 -17.49 2.54
C SER A 62 5.62 -17.47 3.83
N GLY A 63 5.14 -18.17 4.85
CA GLY A 63 5.81 -18.35 6.14
C GLY A 63 5.17 -17.58 7.29
N ASP A 64 5.28 -18.13 8.48
CA ASP A 64 4.58 -17.65 9.68
C ASP A 64 5.03 -16.27 10.17
N MET A 65 6.17 -15.79 9.70
CA MET A 65 6.69 -14.47 10.04
C MET A 65 6.08 -13.34 9.21
N TYR A 66 5.26 -13.65 8.20
CA TYR A 66 4.52 -12.66 7.42
C TYR A 66 3.04 -12.71 7.78
N LYS A 67 2.48 -11.56 8.10
CA LYS A 67 1.07 -11.44 8.49
C LYS A 67 0.35 -10.52 7.52
N PHE A 68 -0.60 -11.07 6.77
CA PHE A 68 -1.50 -10.27 5.94
C PHE A 68 -2.72 -9.86 6.77
N ILE A 69 -2.95 -8.58 6.90
CA ILE A 69 -4.03 -8.01 7.70
C ILE A 69 -4.80 -7.00 6.87
N THR A 70 -6.12 -7.02 7.01
CA THR A 70 -7.03 -6.04 6.44
C THR A 70 -7.80 -5.36 7.57
N HIS A 71 -7.68 -4.05 7.63
CA HIS A 71 -8.51 -3.23 8.51
C HIS A 71 -9.78 -2.81 7.81
N THR A 72 -10.88 -2.95 8.51
CA THR A 72 -12.21 -2.54 8.03
C THR A 72 -12.90 -1.64 9.06
N THR A 73 -13.84 -0.85 8.60
CA THR A 73 -14.80 -0.12 9.44
C THR A 73 -16.23 -0.48 9.01
N LYS A 74 -17.17 -0.18 9.87
CA LYS A 74 -18.58 -0.39 9.55
C LYS A 74 -19.29 0.97 9.52
N GLU A 75 -19.66 1.39 8.32
CA GLU A 75 -20.34 2.65 8.09
C GLU A 75 -21.72 2.37 7.48
N ASN A 76 -22.78 2.90 8.10
CA ASN A 76 -24.17 2.69 7.64
C ASN A 76 -24.51 1.21 7.39
N ASN A 77 -24.09 0.32 8.30
CA ASN A 77 -24.24 -1.15 8.21
C ASN A 77 -23.48 -1.83 7.05
N LYS A 78 -22.63 -1.11 6.34
CA LYS A 78 -21.73 -1.68 5.32
C LYS A 78 -20.31 -1.76 5.85
N GLU A 79 -19.66 -2.88 5.60
CA GLU A 79 -18.22 -3.00 5.84
C GLU A 79 -17.46 -2.26 4.74
N ILE A 80 -16.55 -1.37 5.16
CA ILE A 80 -15.67 -0.62 4.28
C ILE A 80 -14.24 -0.99 4.63
N ILE A 81 -13.47 -1.38 3.63
CA ILE A 81 -12.05 -1.66 3.79
C ILE A 81 -11.30 -0.35 3.95
N THR A 82 -10.59 -0.22 5.07
CA THR A 82 -9.76 0.95 5.36
C THR A 82 -8.43 0.86 4.61
N TYR A 83 -7.68 -0.21 4.86
CA TYR A 83 -6.46 -0.57 4.14
C TYR A 83 -6.03 -2.00 4.48
N SER A 84 -5.11 -2.55 3.70
CA SER A 84 -4.46 -3.82 3.98
C SER A 84 -2.96 -3.66 3.98
N TYR A 85 -2.26 -4.55 4.67
CA TYR A 85 -0.81 -4.57 4.70
C TYR A 85 -0.28 -5.99 4.91
N GLU A 86 0.95 -6.22 4.50
CA GLU A 86 1.72 -7.40 4.88
C GLU A 86 2.85 -6.98 5.81
N TYR A 87 2.82 -7.54 7.00
CA TYR A 87 3.76 -7.24 8.08
C TYR A 87 4.87 -8.30 8.14
N ASP A 88 6.12 -7.85 8.18
CA ASP A 88 7.29 -8.70 8.43
C ASP A 88 7.60 -8.68 9.94
N CYS A 89 7.25 -9.76 10.62
CA CYS A 89 7.46 -9.90 12.06
C CYS A 89 8.94 -9.85 12.48
N ASN A 90 9.86 -10.28 11.60
CA ASN A 90 11.29 -10.20 11.90
C ASN A 90 11.80 -8.76 11.91
N LYS A 91 11.20 -7.89 11.11
CA LYS A 91 11.55 -6.47 11.01
C LYS A 91 10.66 -5.58 11.87
N MET A 92 9.57 -6.14 12.39
CA MET A 92 8.51 -5.39 13.05
C MET A 92 8.02 -4.19 12.22
N HIS A 93 7.79 -4.43 10.92
CA HIS A 93 7.48 -3.37 9.97
C HIS A 93 6.63 -3.90 8.83
N SER A 94 5.70 -3.07 8.34
CA SER A 94 4.92 -3.39 7.14
C SER A 94 5.79 -3.30 5.89
N ARG A 95 5.72 -4.32 5.06
CA ARG A 95 6.45 -4.38 3.79
C ARG A 95 5.81 -3.48 2.74
N TRP A 96 4.52 -3.35 2.81
CA TRP A 96 3.68 -2.50 1.98
C TRP A 96 2.34 -2.28 2.68
N VAL A 97 1.66 -1.23 2.28
CA VAL A 97 0.27 -0.94 2.61
C VAL A 97 -0.48 -0.72 1.30
N ALA A 98 -1.68 -1.26 1.18
CA ALA A 98 -2.53 -1.10 0.01
C ALA A 98 -3.92 -0.60 0.41
N CYS A 99 -4.46 0.31 -0.40
CA CYS A 99 -5.77 0.88 -0.15
C CYS A 99 -6.47 1.27 -1.45
N THR A 100 -7.74 1.63 -1.34
CA THR A 100 -8.51 2.15 -2.47
C THR A 100 -9.17 3.48 -2.11
N PHE A 101 -9.31 4.34 -3.11
CA PHE A 101 -10.20 5.48 -3.05
C PHE A 101 -11.42 5.20 -3.93
N SER A 102 -12.58 5.51 -3.39
CA SER A 102 -13.88 5.40 -4.06
C SER A 102 -14.82 6.44 -3.44
N THR A 103 -16.01 6.58 -3.96
CA THR A 103 -17.03 7.46 -3.36
C THR A 103 -17.36 7.13 -1.90
N ALA A 104 -17.07 5.90 -1.44
CA ALA A 104 -17.28 5.49 -0.05
C ALA A 104 -16.15 5.89 0.90
N THR A 105 -14.97 6.28 0.37
CA THR A 105 -13.76 6.56 1.16
C THR A 105 -13.17 7.94 0.90
N SER A 106 -13.77 8.74 0.01
CA SER A 106 -13.26 10.07 -0.38
C SER A 106 -13.74 11.20 0.52
N ASP A 107 -14.66 10.94 1.44
CA ASP A 107 -15.13 11.93 2.41
C ASP A 107 -14.04 12.27 3.42
N GLN A 108 -14.04 13.51 3.93
CA GLN A 108 -13.02 14.05 4.82
C GLN A 108 -13.59 14.68 6.10
N ASP A 109 -14.82 14.35 6.46
CA ASP A 109 -15.56 15.02 7.53
C ASP A 109 -15.04 14.69 8.94
N ALA A 110 -14.36 13.54 9.11
CA ALA A 110 -13.92 13.10 10.42
C ALA A 110 -12.69 13.85 10.97
N GLY A 111 -11.95 14.53 10.11
CA GLY A 111 -10.71 15.20 10.48
C GLY A 111 -9.61 14.25 11.01
N ARG A 112 -8.51 14.84 11.51
CA ARG A 112 -7.36 14.11 12.04
C ARG A 112 -7.57 13.72 13.50
N ASN A 113 -7.56 12.42 13.79
CA ASN A 113 -7.74 11.84 15.13
C ASN A 113 -6.42 11.23 15.63
N GLU A 114 -5.42 12.06 15.89
CA GLU A 114 -4.07 11.64 16.24
C GLU A 114 -4.04 10.89 17.57
N ASN A 115 -3.77 9.59 17.52
CA ASN A 115 -3.55 8.74 18.67
C ASN A 115 -2.75 7.49 18.25
N PHE A 116 -1.44 7.57 18.34
CA PHE A 116 -0.56 6.46 18.00
C PHE A 116 -0.75 5.32 18.98
N THR A 117 -1.09 4.14 18.48
CA THR A 117 -1.35 2.95 19.30
C THR A 117 -0.79 1.68 18.66
N GLU A 118 -0.67 0.64 19.47
CA GLU A 118 -0.38 -0.70 18.98
C GLU A 118 -1.50 -1.18 18.04
N ASP A 119 -1.12 -1.98 17.04
CA ASP A 119 -2.08 -2.71 16.23
C ASP A 119 -2.38 -4.06 16.88
N LEU A 120 -3.55 -4.17 17.49
CA LEU A 120 -3.97 -5.39 18.18
C LEU A 120 -4.27 -6.57 17.23
N SER A 121 -4.32 -6.35 15.92
CA SER A 121 -4.45 -7.41 14.91
C SER A 121 -3.16 -8.23 14.76
N LEU A 122 -2.03 -7.68 15.22
CA LEU A 122 -0.76 -8.40 15.25
C LEU A 122 -0.60 -9.25 16.51
N PRO A 123 0.16 -10.35 16.47
CA PRO A 123 0.52 -11.08 17.67
C PRO A 123 1.29 -10.17 18.64
N PRO A 124 1.07 -10.28 19.96
CA PRO A 124 1.64 -9.37 20.95
C PRO A 124 3.16 -9.20 20.87
N ALA A 125 3.89 -10.26 20.54
CA ALA A 125 5.36 -10.26 20.46
C ALA A 125 5.91 -9.36 19.32
N TYR A 126 5.07 -8.96 18.35
CA TYR A 126 5.49 -8.23 17.16
C TYR A 126 4.83 -6.85 17.05
N ARG A 127 4.14 -6.40 18.09
CA ARG A 127 3.52 -5.07 18.13
C ARG A 127 4.54 -4.01 18.47
N LEU A 128 4.56 -2.93 17.73
CA LEU A 128 5.27 -1.73 18.13
C LEU A 128 4.35 -0.88 19.00
N GLY A 129 4.86 -0.45 20.15
CA GLY A 129 4.17 0.50 21.02
C GLY A 129 4.31 1.94 20.55
N GLU A 130 3.51 2.84 21.12
CA GLU A 130 3.48 4.27 20.77
C GLU A 130 4.83 4.98 20.88
N LYS A 131 5.74 4.48 21.73
CA LYS A 131 7.07 5.04 21.97
C LYS A 131 8.13 4.53 20.99
N ALA A 132 7.78 3.61 20.07
CA ALA A 132 8.70 3.21 19.03
C ALA A 132 9.15 4.46 18.24
N PHE A 133 10.43 4.53 17.94
CA PHE A 133 11.13 5.67 17.34
C PHE A 133 11.34 6.89 18.25
N SER A 134 10.83 6.89 19.51
CA SER A 134 11.12 7.96 20.47
C SER A 134 12.61 8.02 20.76
N GLY A 135 13.17 9.24 20.74
CA GLY A 135 14.61 9.46 20.93
C GLY A 135 15.48 9.09 19.71
N SER A 136 14.88 8.63 18.62
CA SER A 136 15.55 8.50 17.32
C SER A 136 15.48 9.83 16.54
N ASN A 137 16.27 9.94 15.49
CA ASN A 137 16.20 11.08 14.57
C ASN A 137 15.12 10.87 13.48
N TYR A 138 14.20 9.94 13.68
CA TYR A 138 13.16 9.59 12.72
C TYR A 138 11.78 9.98 13.23
N SER A 139 10.96 10.46 12.31
CA SER A 139 9.53 10.68 12.51
C SER A 139 8.75 9.38 12.31
N ARG A 140 7.59 9.31 12.91
CA ARG A 140 6.58 8.27 12.63
C ARG A 140 5.88 8.64 11.32
N GLY A 141 6.49 8.28 10.19
CA GLY A 141 5.92 8.52 8.87
C GLY A 141 4.81 7.51 8.57
N HIS A 142 3.67 8.01 8.12
CA HIS A 142 2.57 7.17 7.69
C HIS A 142 2.89 6.46 6.36
N LEU A 143 2.52 5.19 6.23
CA LEU A 143 2.53 4.48 4.95
C LEU A 143 1.26 4.81 4.14
N ILE A 144 0.09 4.75 4.76
CA ILE A 144 -1.13 5.40 4.28
C ILE A 144 -1.38 6.64 5.10
N ALA A 145 -1.56 7.78 4.44
CA ALA A 145 -1.72 9.04 5.14
C ALA A 145 -2.99 9.10 6.00
N SER A 146 -2.94 9.83 7.11
CA SER A 146 -4.11 10.07 7.94
C SER A 146 -5.25 10.72 7.14
N GLU A 147 -4.92 11.65 6.27
CA GLU A 147 -5.88 12.36 5.43
C GLU A 147 -6.62 11.44 4.47
N ASP A 148 -5.99 10.35 4.02
CA ASP A 148 -6.61 9.38 3.11
C ASP A 148 -7.82 8.65 3.71
N ARG A 149 -8.02 8.70 5.01
CA ARG A 149 -9.02 7.92 5.76
C ARG A 149 -9.82 8.76 6.74
N GLN A 150 -10.23 9.94 6.29
CA GLN A 150 -11.08 10.84 7.08
C GLN A 150 -12.59 10.68 6.80
N TYR A 151 -12.99 9.66 6.08
CA TYR A 151 -14.41 9.36 5.86
C TYR A 151 -15.12 8.90 7.14
N SER A 152 -14.40 8.46 8.17
CA SER A 152 -14.92 8.25 9.51
C SER A 152 -13.83 8.33 10.57
N VAL A 153 -14.22 8.67 11.81
CA VAL A 153 -13.30 8.68 12.97
C VAL A 153 -12.65 7.31 13.19
N ALA A 154 -13.43 6.23 13.01
CA ALA A 154 -12.93 4.86 13.18
C ALA A 154 -11.89 4.50 12.12
N ALA A 155 -12.07 4.91 10.87
CA ALA A 155 -11.11 4.71 9.80
C ALA A 155 -9.84 5.52 10.04
N ASN A 156 -9.98 6.80 10.40
CA ASN A 156 -8.85 7.67 10.66
C ASN A 156 -7.98 7.17 11.82
N LYS A 157 -8.57 6.74 12.93
CA LYS A 157 -7.83 6.16 14.07
C LYS A 157 -6.97 4.97 13.67
N LYS A 158 -7.40 4.15 12.70
CA LYS A 158 -6.60 2.99 12.24
C LYS A 158 -5.34 3.40 11.50
N THR A 159 -5.30 4.58 10.89
CA THR A 159 -4.07 5.08 10.25
C THR A 159 -2.96 5.39 11.27
N PHE A 160 -3.29 5.55 12.55
CA PHE A 160 -2.34 5.78 13.64
C PHE A 160 -1.86 4.51 14.33
N TYR A 161 -2.22 3.33 13.82
CA TYR A 161 -1.60 2.09 14.28
C TYR A 161 -0.11 2.07 13.93
N MET A 162 0.71 1.62 14.88
CA MET A 162 2.16 1.57 14.68
C MET A 162 2.59 0.61 13.58
N SER A 163 1.73 -0.32 13.14
CA SER A 163 1.91 -1.14 11.95
C SER A 163 1.89 -0.33 10.64
N ASN A 164 1.26 0.85 10.65
CA ASN A 164 1.23 1.79 9.52
C ASN A 164 2.36 2.82 9.56
N MET A 165 3.26 2.73 10.55
CA MET A 165 4.34 3.69 10.73
C MET A 165 5.66 3.16 10.19
N SER A 166 6.39 4.04 9.53
CA SER A 166 7.76 3.82 9.08
C SER A 166 8.68 4.88 9.69
N PRO A 167 9.91 4.51 10.12
CA PRO A 167 10.87 5.52 10.54
C PRO A 167 11.33 6.32 9.31
N GLN A 168 10.93 7.58 9.24
CA GLN A 168 11.20 8.47 8.11
C GLN A 168 11.98 9.70 8.57
N ILE A 169 12.96 10.13 7.77
CA ILE A 169 13.62 11.43 7.97
C ILE A 169 12.58 12.53 7.75
N GLN A 170 12.43 13.43 8.73
CA GLN A 170 11.40 14.47 8.67
C GLN A 170 11.65 15.44 7.53
N ASP A 171 12.87 16.02 7.50
CA ASP A 171 13.21 17.04 6.52
C ASP A 171 13.59 16.44 5.17
N GLY A 172 12.95 16.89 4.12
CA GLY A 172 13.19 16.46 2.74
C GLY A 172 12.51 15.15 2.34
N PHE A 173 12.24 14.21 3.27
CA PHE A 173 11.54 12.97 2.95
C PHE A 173 10.09 13.01 3.44
N ASN A 174 9.83 12.82 4.74
CA ASN A 174 8.46 12.77 5.26
C ASN A 174 7.67 14.06 4.97
N GLY A 175 8.23 15.21 5.32
CA GLY A 175 7.66 16.53 5.02
C GLY A 175 7.97 17.06 3.62
N GLY A 176 8.57 16.28 2.75
CA GLY A 176 9.00 16.67 1.41
C GLY A 176 8.48 15.74 0.32
N ILE A 177 9.32 14.81 -0.15
CA ILE A 177 9.00 13.93 -1.29
C ILE A 177 7.78 13.06 -0.97
N TRP A 178 7.73 12.47 0.24
CA TRP A 178 6.62 11.61 0.65
C TRP A 178 5.30 12.39 0.72
N LEU A 179 5.30 13.54 1.39
CA LEU A 179 4.13 14.43 1.45
C LEU A 179 3.64 14.85 0.05
N ASN A 180 4.56 15.12 -0.89
CA ASN A 180 4.18 15.46 -2.25
C ASN A 180 3.52 14.28 -2.98
N LEU A 181 4.00 13.05 -2.75
CA LEU A 181 3.36 11.84 -3.28
C LEU A 181 1.96 11.65 -2.70
N GLU A 182 1.81 11.76 -1.38
CA GLU A 182 0.51 11.69 -0.71
C GLU A 182 -0.50 12.69 -1.33
N ARG A 183 -0.11 13.94 -1.49
CA ARG A 183 -0.95 14.98 -2.10
C ARG A 183 -1.37 14.66 -3.54
N GLN A 184 -0.49 14.04 -4.32
CA GLN A 184 -0.83 13.62 -5.68
C GLN A 184 -1.85 12.48 -5.68
N VAL A 185 -1.68 11.49 -4.81
CA VAL A 185 -2.63 10.38 -4.62
C VAL A 185 -3.98 10.92 -4.17
N GLN A 186 -4.00 11.79 -3.16
CA GLN A 186 -5.20 12.44 -2.62
C GLN A 186 -5.95 13.23 -3.69
N SER A 187 -5.23 14.06 -4.45
CA SER A 187 -5.83 14.83 -5.55
C SER A 187 -6.56 13.94 -6.55
N LYS A 188 -6.04 12.75 -6.84
CA LYS A 188 -6.70 11.77 -7.72
C LYS A 188 -7.83 11.03 -7.01
N GLY A 189 -7.60 10.60 -5.77
CA GLY A 189 -8.59 9.87 -4.98
C GLY A 189 -9.85 10.68 -4.71
N TYR A 190 -9.70 11.95 -4.31
CA TYR A 190 -10.84 12.82 -4.00
C TYR A 190 -11.58 13.35 -5.24
N SER A 191 -10.97 13.25 -6.42
CA SER A 191 -11.66 13.59 -7.66
C SER A 191 -12.64 12.52 -8.13
N ILE A 192 -12.73 11.38 -7.46
CA ILE A 192 -13.65 10.30 -7.81
C ILE A 192 -15.07 10.67 -7.37
N THR A 193 -15.93 10.90 -8.35
CA THR A 193 -17.37 11.21 -8.13
C THR A 193 -18.28 10.11 -8.64
N ASN A 194 -17.78 9.22 -9.50
CA ASN A 194 -18.55 8.12 -10.06
C ASN A 194 -18.37 6.88 -9.18
N SER A 195 -19.48 6.30 -8.73
CA SER A 195 -19.49 5.11 -7.86
C SER A 195 -18.92 3.83 -8.50
N LYS A 196 -18.66 3.85 -9.80
CA LYS A 196 -18.01 2.74 -10.53
C LYS A 196 -16.49 2.89 -10.61
N ASP A 197 -15.97 4.07 -10.29
CA ASP A 197 -14.56 4.35 -10.37
C ASP A 197 -13.87 4.04 -9.04
N THR A 198 -12.64 3.54 -9.13
CA THR A 198 -11.80 3.22 -7.97
C THR A 198 -10.34 3.51 -8.33
N LEU A 199 -9.66 4.23 -7.46
CA LEU A 199 -8.20 4.36 -7.50
C LEU A 199 -7.61 3.31 -6.55
N TYR A 200 -6.70 2.50 -7.06
CA TYR A 200 -5.94 1.50 -6.32
C TYR A 200 -4.54 2.03 -6.03
N VAL A 201 -4.12 1.93 -4.78
CA VAL A 201 -2.85 2.45 -4.27
C VAL A 201 -2.11 1.37 -3.48
#